data_2b24e7d5563efab63f7804e9e4d0669e
#
_entry.id   2b24e7d5563efab63f7804e9e4d0669e
#
_cell.length_a   1.000
_cell.length_b   1.000
_cell.length_c   1.000
_cell.angle_alpha   90.00
_cell.angle_beta   90.00
_cell.angle_gamma   90.00
#
_symmetry.space_group_name_H-M   'P 1'
#
loop_
_entity.id
_entity.type
_entity.pdbx_description
1 polymer ?
#
loop_
_entity_poly.entity_id
_entity_poly.type
_entity_poly.pdbx_seq_one_letter_code
_entity_poly.pdbx_strand_id
1 'polypeptide(L)'
;MLSGKRKTIGAFLCKAYSLFDSAVYAALEKEAERLDYNVVIFTTVGYFASQNFYDMQEKRMFSFAPIEHLDGILMAPDTYEIEGFKEELLEAVKERARCPVVAIRHKSDELDCVHTDEEKAIMPLLRHLLDDHGLKKIRFLAGYEGHPDSESRVNAFREAMKDHGLTVDEQKDICHGNMWYSCGPAAYEALMSDPEDRPEAIVCANDYMAAGLIREILDHGIRVPEDIIVTGFDNVPNLTLDELKVTTVEQDFTGMTVEAFRELDRQIRSGDSRAARDRNVSIGVPGRLVLSESCGCGKRDSTYFQAINKENTHLLETLHNREVGMTYLSIEMGGCDDVKQMHRVLIEKKSDTPELRDLYVCLFQNGKNEEGEPVFAKEMTDTMCLVHVMRDKQDCGMPMVSFDKSQLLPPLAERDGPQLLYLMMLHQNENAYGYAVYHYYPGCIPSNFFQHWNVILSGALSNIHKRNELLELYEERRLSSITDVMTHLLNRRGLEEKLQPDWHTLCARKTHVSFVSFDLDNLKQINDNYGHLAGDYAIRAMGSALRNAAPKEAMAARMGGDEFLAVLPGADQRAAAEFLRRFEKELDTINKREKRSFQVESSYGSYVVRLDEMTSMEDCMRLSDEAMYRAKEERHAGR
;
A
#
# COMPACT_ATOMS: atom_id res chain seq x y z
N MET A 1 13.09 -5.17 14.59
CA MET A 1 14.36 -4.55 14.22
C MET A 1 15.15 -5.48 13.33
N LEU A 2 15.91 -4.96 12.40
CA LEU A 2 16.89 -5.74 11.66
C LEU A 2 17.86 -6.36 12.68
N SER A 3 18.19 -7.63 12.58
CA SER A 3 18.90 -8.62 13.45
C SER A 3 19.58 -8.25 14.78
N GLY A 4 19.37 -7.13 15.36
CA GLY A 4 19.90 -6.79 16.70
C GLY A 4 21.43 -6.62 16.82
N LYS A 5 22.20 -6.81 15.76
CA LYS A 5 23.67 -6.62 15.76
C LYS A 5 24.08 -5.17 15.51
N ARG A 6 23.30 -4.43 14.72
CA ARG A 6 23.52 -3.02 14.40
C ARG A 6 22.38 -2.16 14.89
N LYS A 7 22.72 -0.97 15.32
CA LYS A 7 21.73 0.06 15.64
C LYS A 7 20.99 0.48 14.37
N THR A 8 19.70 0.75 14.49
CA THR A 8 18.82 1.10 13.37
C THR A 8 18.28 2.51 13.54
N ILE A 9 18.55 3.35 12.55
CA ILE A 9 18.01 4.72 12.46
C ILE A 9 16.80 4.69 11.55
N GLY A 10 15.69 5.28 12.02
CA GLY A 10 14.51 5.57 11.19
C GLY A 10 14.64 6.95 10.55
N ALA A 11 14.54 7.02 9.23
CA ALA A 11 14.47 8.28 8.50
C ALA A 11 13.03 8.49 8.00
N PHE A 12 12.34 9.50 8.53
CA PHE A 12 10.97 9.85 8.16
C PHE A 12 11.01 10.95 7.10
N LEU A 13 10.93 10.54 5.83
CA LEU A 13 11.10 11.40 4.67
C LEU A 13 9.94 11.16 3.70
N CYS A 14 9.21 12.21 3.32
CA CYS A 14 8.23 12.12 2.24
C CYS A 14 8.87 12.41 0.88
N LYS A 15 8.22 11.96 -0.19
CA LYS A 15 8.63 12.25 -1.58
C LYS A 15 10.04 11.77 -1.92
N ALA A 16 10.35 10.51 -1.65
CA ALA A 16 11.69 9.91 -1.86
C ALA A 16 12.30 10.07 -3.27
N TYR A 17 11.60 10.70 -4.19
CA TYR A 17 11.96 10.83 -5.61
C TYR A 17 12.37 12.24 -6.04
N SER A 18 12.38 13.22 -5.13
CA SER A 18 12.80 14.56 -5.52
C SER A 18 14.32 14.59 -5.80
N LEU A 19 14.73 15.42 -6.76
CA LEU A 19 16.15 15.57 -7.09
C LEU A 19 16.97 16.05 -5.88
N PHE A 20 16.35 16.83 -4.99
CA PHE A 20 16.95 17.28 -3.74
C PHE A 20 17.21 16.13 -2.78
N ASP A 21 16.31 15.16 -2.73
CA ASP A 21 16.42 14.03 -1.82
C ASP A 21 17.52 13.05 -2.24
N SER A 22 17.92 13.02 -3.51
CA SER A 22 19.03 12.16 -3.96
C SER A 22 20.36 12.47 -3.24
N ALA A 23 20.61 13.75 -2.94
CA ALA A 23 21.77 14.17 -2.17
C ALA A 23 21.67 13.73 -0.70
N VAL A 24 20.47 13.79 -0.12
CA VAL A 24 20.18 13.32 1.24
C VAL A 24 20.43 11.81 1.35
N TYR A 25 19.90 11.02 0.42
CA TYR A 25 20.05 9.56 0.44
C TYR A 25 21.49 9.11 0.26
N ALA A 26 22.23 9.73 -0.68
CA ALA A 26 23.64 9.43 -0.85
C ALA A 26 24.49 9.79 0.39
N ALA A 27 24.13 10.84 1.10
CA ALA A 27 24.77 11.21 2.35
C ALA A 27 24.40 10.24 3.49
N LEU A 28 23.14 9.84 3.60
CA LEU A 28 22.69 8.84 4.59
C LEU A 28 23.40 7.50 4.40
N GLU A 29 23.56 7.02 3.16
CA GLU A 29 24.26 5.79 2.86
C GLU A 29 25.73 5.86 3.34
N LYS A 30 26.47 6.90 2.93
CA LYS A 30 27.88 7.07 3.31
C LYS A 30 28.07 7.16 4.81
N GLU A 31 27.22 7.91 5.51
CA GLU A 31 27.31 8.05 6.97
C GLU A 31 26.88 6.76 7.68
N ALA A 32 25.88 6.05 7.17
CA ALA A 32 25.47 4.74 7.67
C ALA A 32 26.60 3.71 7.56
N GLU A 33 27.28 3.63 6.41
CA GLU A 33 28.44 2.78 6.21
C GLU A 33 29.59 3.17 7.13
N ARG A 34 29.93 4.46 7.22
CA ARG A 34 31.04 4.97 8.02
C ARG A 34 30.86 4.69 9.53
N LEU A 35 29.63 4.74 10.03
CA LEU A 35 29.29 4.63 11.44
C LEU A 35 28.73 3.27 11.84
N ASP A 36 28.59 2.33 10.89
CA ASP A 36 28.04 0.97 11.06
C ASP A 36 26.59 0.96 11.59
N TYR A 37 25.72 1.78 10.99
CA TYR A 37 24.28 1.83 11.27
C TYR A 37 23.46 1.21 10.14
N ASN A 38 22.32 0.61 10.47
CA ASN A 38 21.25 0.40 9.50
C ASN A 38 20.39 1.67 9.43
N VAL A 39 19.95 2.04 8.24
CA VAL A 39 18.99 3.13 8.04
C VAL A 39 17.75 2.59 7.34
N VAL A 40 16.58 2.85 7.89
CA VAL A 40 15.30 2.51 7.30
C VAL A 40 14.56 3.78 6.99
N ILE A 41 14.32 4.04 5.71
CA ILE A 41 13.59 5.20 5.23
C ILE A 41 12.12 4.82 5.14
N PHE A 42 11.31 5.43 5.98
CA PHE A 42 9.86 5.42 5.90
C PHE A 42 9.44 6.54 4.98
N THR A 43 8.90 6.20 3.82
CA THR A 43 8.61 7.16 2.77
C THR A 43 7.26 6.91 2.10
N THR A 44 6.84 7.86 1.29
CA THR A 44 5.56 7.87 0.60
C THR A 44 5.76 8.00 -0.90
N VAL A 45 4.75 7.55 -1.65
CA VAL A 45 4.71 7.64 -3.11
C VAL A 45 4.19 8.99 -3.56
N GLY A 46 3.13 9.49 -2.90
CA GLY A 46 2.35 10.61 -3.36
C GLY A 46 2.94 11.99 -3.05
N TYR A 47 2.43 12.98 -3.79
CA TYR A 47 2.53 14.37 -3.40
C TYR A 47 1.45 14.64 -2.36
N PHE A 48 1.81 14.75 -1.10
CA PHE A 48 0.87 15.05 -0.03
C PHE A 48 0.10 16.38 -0.18
N ALA A 49 0.43 17.16 -1.20
CA ALA A 49 -0.22 18.45 -1.47
C ALA A 49 -1.68 18.32 -1.97
N SER A 50 -2.08 17.17 -2.50
CA SER A 50 -3.38 17.04 -3.16
C SER A 50 -4.53 16.65 -2.25
N GLN A 51 -4.26 16.26 -0.99
CA GLN A 51 -5.24 15.71 -0.04
C GLN A 51 -6.15 14.63 -0.66
N ASN A 52 -5.68 13.96 -1.71
CA ASN A 52 -6.42 12.88 -2.31
C ASN A 52 -6.44 11.67 -1.36
N PHE A 53 -7.40 10.79 -1.58
CA PHE A 53 -7.61 9.65 -0.70
C PHE A 53 -6.38 8.71 -0.65
N TYR A 54 -5.63 8.60 -1.75
CA TYR A 54 -4.41 7.79 -1.81
C TYR A 54 -3.34 8.34 -0.85
N ASP A 55 -3.03 9.64 -0.93
CA ASP A 55 -2.03 10.28 -0.07
C ASP A 55 -2.39 10.15 1.41
N MET A 56 -3.69 10.29 1.74
CA MET A 56 -4.18 10.14 3.11
C MET A 56 -3.96 8.73 3.68
N GLN A 57 -3.96 7.69 2.85
CA GLN A 57 -3.66 6.33 3.32
C GLN A 57 -2.17 6.07 3.50
N GLU A 58 -1.31 6.74 2.73
CA GLU A 58 0.14 6.60 2.85
C GLU A 58 0.69 7.06 4.20
N LYS A 59 0.05 8.03 4.87
CA LYS A 59 0.46 8.45 6.21
C LYS A 59 0.47 7.31 7.24
N ARG A 60 -0.28 6.23 7.00
CA ARG A 60 -0.28 5.03 7.85
C ARG A 60 1.09 4.36 7.95
N MET A 61 1.98 4.56 6.95
CA MET A 61 3.35 4.07 7.02
C MET A 61 4.08 4.61 8.26
N PHE A 62 3.87 5.87 8.60
CA PHE A 62 4.51 6.50 9.76
C PHE A 62 3.91 6.01 11.08
N SER A 63 2.60 5.75 11.12
CA SER A 63 1.93 5.13 12.27
C SER A 63 2.37 3.67 12.48
N PHE A 64 2.66 2.96 11.38
CA PHE A 64 3.16 1.59 11.39
C PHE A 64 4.62 1.50 11.86
N ALA A 65 5.43 2.54 11.66
CA ALA A 65 6.84 2.55 12.04
C ALA A 65 7.04 2.19 13.52
N PRO A 66 7.98 1.28 13.83
CA PRO A 66 8.23 0.83 15.21
C PRO A 66 9.09 1.84 15.97
N ILE A 67 8.57 3.04 16.16
CA ILE A 67 9.25 4.21 16.75
C ILE A 67 9.93 3.86 18.08
N GLU A 68 9.29 3.03 18.89
CA GLU A 68 9.77 2.64 20.23
C GLU A 68 11.04 1.78 20.18
N HIS A 69 11.32 1.20 19.03
CA HIS A 69 12.42 0.24 18.84
C HIS A 69 13.58 0.79 18.01
N LEU A 70 13.50 2.02 17.53
CA LEU A 70 14.56 2.69 16.81
C LEU A 70 15.65 3.19 17.77
N ASP A 71 16.89 3.20 17.31
CA ASP A 71 18.04 3.73 18.07
C ASP A 71 18.25 5.22 17.84
N GLY A 72 17.67 5.78 16.77
CA GLY A 72 17.66 7.19 16.41
C GLY A 72 16.65 7.50 15.33
N ILE A 73 16.23 8.76 15.25
CA ILE A 73 15.25 9.21 14.25
C ILE A 73 15.78 10.47 13.56
N LEU A 74 15.77 10.45 12.22
CA LEU A 74 15.91 11.63 11.37
C LEU A 74 14.55 11.97 10.77
N MET A 75 14.18 13.26 10.76
CA MET A 75 12.91 13.75 10.23
C MET A 75 13.13 14.92 9.28
N ALA A 76 12.32 15.00 8.21
CA ALA A 76 12.26 16.18 7.35
C ALA A 76 10.84 16.78 7.38
N PRO A 77 10.49 17.55 8.42
CA PRO A 77 9.13 18.06 8.65
C PRO A 77 8.60 19.01 7.57
N ASP A 78 9.47 19.63 6.79
CA ASP A 78 9.13 20.46 5.63
C ASP A 78 8.55 19.67 4.46
N THR A 79 8.75 18.34 4.44
CA THR A 79 8.22 17.46 3.41
C THR A 79 6.80 16.97 3.68
N TYR A 80 6.24 17.25 4.86
CA TYR A 80 4.89 16.80 5.28
C TYR A 80 3.83 17.85 4.92
N GLU A 81 3.35 17.83 3.69
CA GLU A 81 2.45 18.85 3.15
C GLU A 81 0.96 18.60 3.44
N ILE A 82 0.59 17.45 4.06
CA ILE A 82 -0.79 17.21 4.51
C ILE A 82 -1.07 18.07 5.73
N GLU A 83 -2.14 18.85 5.69
CA GLU A 83 -2.57 19.69 6.79
C GLU A 83 -2.78 18.88 8.08
N GLY A 84 -2.17 19.31 9.19
CA GLY A 84 -2.22 18.65 10.49
C GLY A 84 -1.35 17.38 10.63
N PHE A 85 -0.79 16.85 9.55
CA PHE A 85 0.00 15.62 9.63
C PHE A 85 1.37 15.82 10.29
N LYS A 86 2.01 16.96 10.05
CA LYS A 86 3.27 17.33 10.69
C LYS A 86 3.14 17.32 12.21
N GLU A 87 2.10 17.95 12.71
CA GLU A 87 1.79 18.04 14.14
C GLU A 87 1.47 16.65 14.73
N GLU A 88 0.63 15.87 14.05
CA GLU A 88 0.28 14.48 14.42
C GLU A 88 1.55 13.61 14.55
N LEU A 89 2.44 13.66 13.55
CA LEU A 89 3.65 12.86 13.56
C LEU A 89 4.66 13.32 14.60
N LEU A 90 4.82 14.63 14.79
CA LEU A 90 5.68 15.20 15.83
C LEU A 90 5.21 14.78 17.22
N GLU A 91 3.91 14.80 17.49
CA GLU A 91 3.33 14.35 18.75
C GLU A 91 3.55 12.86 18.97
N ALA A 92 3.27 12.02 17.95
CA ALA A 92 3.52 10.59 18.01
C ALA A 92 5.00 10.25 18.29
N VAL A 93 5.94 10.98 17.66
CA VAL A 93 7.38 10.80 17.90
C VAL A 93 7.75 11.27 19.31
N LYS A 94 7.19 12.38 19.81
CA LYS A 94 7.43 12.84 21.20
C LYS A 94 6.97 11.84 22.24
N GLU A 95 5.82 11.20 22.04
CA GLU A 95 5.25 10.24 22.96
C GLU A 95 5.94 8.87 22.93
N ARG A 96 6.25 8.40 21.72
CA ARG A 96 6.68 7.02 21.47
C ARG A 96 8.19 6.84 21.40
N ALA A 97 8.95 7.82 20.89
CA ALA A 97 10.39 7.68 20.72
C ALA A 97 11.13 7.58 22.06
N ARG A 98 11.99 6.56 22.16
CA ARG A 98 12.89 6.33 23.29
C ARG A 98 14.35 6.66 22.93
N CYS A 99 14.56 7.20 21.75
CA CYS A 99 15.84 7.51 21.15
C CYS A 99 15.94 9.01 20.80
N PRO A 100 17.15 9.51 20.48
CA PRO A 100 17.33 10.86 19.96
C PRO A 100 16.60 11.09 18.63
N VAL A 101 16.14 12.34 18.43
CA VAL A 101 15.44 12.78 17.22
C VAL A 101 16.08 14.06 16.73
N VAL A 102 16.48 14.09 15.45
CA VAL A 102 17.05 15.27 14.79
C VAL A 102 16.25 15.56 13.52
N ALA A 103 15.80 16.82 13.39
CA ALA A 103 15.17 17.30 12.17
C ALA A 103 16.23 17.79 11.17
N ILE A 104 16.01 17.53 9.89
CA ILE A 104 16.82 18.06 8.79
C ILE A 104 15.98 18.99 7.92
N ARG A 105 16.62 20.00 7.31
CA ARG A 105 16.00 21.00 6.41
C ARG A 105 14.99 21.94 7.08
N HIS A 106 14.58 21.70 8.29
CA HIS A 106 13.53 22.43 8.99
C HIS A 106 14.08 23.06 10.28
N LYS A 107 13.99 24.36 10.41
CA LYS A 107 14.28 25.06 11.68
C LYS A 107 13.17 24.77 12.68
N SER A 108 13.52 24.31 13.86
CA SER A 108 12.57 23.91 14.89
C SER A 108 13.00 24.40 16.25
N ASP A 109 12.04 24.93 17.00
CA ASP A 109 12.23 25.26 18.43
C ASP A 109 11.94 24.05 19.33
N GLU A 110 11.35 23.00 18.78
CA GLU A 110 10.91 21.82 19.50
C GLU A 110 11.82 20.60 19.33
N LEU A 111 12.60 20.54 18.25
CA LEU A 111 13.54 19.46 17.94
C LEU A 111 14.94 19.98 17.80
N ASP A 112 15.92 19.11 18.06
CA ASP A 112 17.26 19.33 17.53
C ASP A 112 17.19 19.34 16.01
N CYS A 113 17.82 20.31 15.36
CA CYS A 113 17.66 20.50 13.93
C CYS A 113 18.94 20.97 13.23
N VAL A 114 19.06 20.55 11.97
CA VAL A 114 20.06 21.05 11.03
C VAL A 114 19.32 21.61 9.81
N HIS A 115 19.52 22.87 9.51
CA HIS A 115 18.76 23.58 8.48
C HIS A 115 19.65 24.56 7.71
N THR A 116 19.19 25.05 6.56
CA THR A 116 19.82 26.20 5.90
C THR A 116 19.58 27.46 6.74
N ASP A 117 20.62 28.23 6.98
CA ASP A 117 20.48 29.58 7.52
C ASP A 117 20.08 30.52 6.37
N GLU A 118 18.78 30.65 6.12
CA GLU A 118 18.21 31.30 4.95
C GLU A 118 18.69 32.72 4.77
N GLU A 119 18.75 33.49 5.86
CA GLU A 119 19.21 34.90 5.81
C GLU A 119 20.69 34.99 5.44
N LYS A 120 21.53 34.14 6.05
CA LYS A 120 22.95 34.11 5.70
C LYS A 120 23.23 33.49 4.34
N ALA A 121 22.38 32.54 3.92
CA ALA A 121 22.55 31.86 2.63
C ALA A 121 22.30 32.81 1.44
N ILE A 122 21.27 33.65 1.50
CA ILE A 122 20.95 34.60 0.41
C ILE A 122 21.81 35.85 0.41
N MET A 123 22.40 36.24 1.54
CA MET A 123 23.16 37.46 1.68
C MET A 123 24.31 37.62 0.67
N PRO A 124 25.11 36.59 0.31
CA PRO A 124 26.12 36.68 -0.74
C PRO A 124 25.54 37.03 -2.11
N LEU A 125 24.34 36.55 -2.45
CA LEU A 125 23.65 36.91 -3.68
C LEU A 125 23.23 38.38 -3.70
N LEU A 126 22.64 38.85 -2.60
CA LEU A 126 22.21 40.25 -2.47
C LEU A 126 23.39 41.20 -2.53
N ARG A 127 24.51 40.90 -1.86
CA ARG A 127 25.74 41.68 -1.95
C ARG A 127 26.32 41.66 -3.35
N HIS A 128 26.30 40.53 -4.04
CA HIS A 128 26.75 40.45 -5.42
C HIS A 128 25.98 41.42 -6.34
N LEU A 129 24.67 41.54 -6.17
CA LEU A 129 23.86 42.49 -6.94
C LEU A 129 24.12 43.95 -6.53
N LEU A 130 24.25 44.24 -5.24
CA LEU A 130 24.40 45.59 -4.70
C LEU A 130 25.83 46.10 -4.81
N ASP A 131 26.85 45.29 -4.46
CA ASP A 131 28.26 45.71 -4.43
C ASP A 131 28.96 45.48 -5.76
N ASP A 132 28.87 44.27 -6.36
CA ASP A 132 29.63 43.92 -7.56
C ASP A 132 28.96 44.48 -8.82
N HIS A 133 27.64 44.46 -8.92
CA HIS A 133 26.88 45.06 -10.03
C HIS A 133 26.50 46.52 -9.77
N GLY A 134 26.51 46.99 -8.52
CA GLY A 134 26.18 48.37 -8.13
C GLY A 134 24.71 48.75 -8.36
N LEU A 135 23.81 47.75 -8.35
CA LEU A 135 22.39 47.95 -8.64
C LEU A 135 21.68 48.64 -7.48
N LYS A 136 20.68 49.45 -7.82
CA LYS A 136 19.93 50.23 -6.83
C LYS A 136 18.44 49.94 -6.86
N LYS A 137 17.93 49.42 -7.97
CA LYS A 137 16.51 49.15 -8.17
C LYS A 137 16.27 47.64 -8.30
N ILE A 138 16.16 46.98 -7.16
CA ILE A 138 16.01 45.54 -7.08
C ILE A 138 14.61 45.22 -6.53
N ARG A 139 13.91 44.27 -7.15
CA ARG A 139 12.62 43.74 -6.67
C ARG A 139 12.77 42.31 -6.23
N PHE A 140 11.82 41.85 -5.40
CA PHE A 140 11.82 40.50 -4.85
C PHE A 140 10.54 39.77 -5.21
N LEU A 141 10.67 38.60 -5.83
CA LEU A 141 9.58 37.66 -6.04
C LEU A 141 9.60 36.61 -4.90
N ALA A 142 8.80 36.85 -3.88
CA ALA A 142 8.64 35.99 -2.71
C ALA A 142 7.80 34.75 -3.02
N GLY A 143 7.90 33.71 -2.19
CA GLY A 143 6.97 32.58 -2.21
C GLY A 143 5.56 32.98 -1.77
N TYR A 144 4.71 32.00 -1.53
CA TYR A 144 3.38 32.31 -1.00
C TYR A 144 3.45 32.93 0.40
N GLU A 145 2.48 33.75 0.72
CA GLU A 145 2.41 34.50 1.96
C GLU A 145 2.45 33.56 3.17
N GLY A 146 3.33 33.86 4.16
CA GLY A 146 3.52 33.02 5.34
C GLY A 146 4.47 31.83 5.17
N HIS A 147 5.14 31.66 4.02
CA HIS A 147 6.17 30.62 3.87
C HIS A 147 7.44 31.00 4.65
N PRO A 148 7.84 30.24 5.71
CA PRO A 148 8.90 30.66 6.63
C PRO A 148 10.24 30.98 5.98
N ASP A 149 10.69 30.11 5.05
CA ASP A 149 11.99 30.29 4.38
C ASP A 149 11.96 31.49 3.45
N SER A 150 10.83 31.69 2.74
CA SER A 150 10.66 32.85 1.88
C SER A 150 10.64 34.16 2.67
N GLU A 151 9.95 34.21 3.80
CA GLU A 151 9.93 35.35 4.69
C GLU A 151 11.34 35.68 5.23
N SER A 152 12.12 34.67 5.58
CA SER A 152 13.50 34.86 6.02
C SER A 152 14.36 35.46 4.90
N ARG A 153 14.17 34.99 3.65
CA ARG A 153 14.88 35.56 2.46
C ARG A 153 14.44 36.98 2.17
N VAL A 154 13.16 37.31 2.29
CA VAL A 154 12.63 38.68 2.15
C VAL A 154 13.18 39.59 3.25
N ASN A 155 13.30 39.12 4.49
CA ASN A 155 13.88 39.89 5.58
C ASN A 155 15.35 40.21 5.32
N ALA A 156 16.13 39.23 4.83
CA ALA A 156 17.51 39.48 4.41
C ALA A 156 17.61 40.51 3.26
N PHE A 157 16.67 40.46 2.30
CA PHE A 157 16.57 41.46 1.23
C PHE A 157 16.32 42.85 1.80
N ARG A 158 15.36 43.04 2.70
CA ARG A 158 15.06 44.30 3.36
C ARG A 158 16.30 44.85 4.10
N GLU A 159 17.00 43.99 4.82
CA GLU A 159 18.21 44.36 5.56
C GLU A 159 19.34 44.80 4.59
N ALA A 160 19.61 44.00 3.54
CA ALA A 160 20.61 44.31 2.55
C ALA A 160 20.36 45.66 1.83
N MET A 161 19.12 45.92 1.42
CA MET A 161 18.73 47.20 0.82
C MET A 161 18.94 48.38 1.79
N LYS A 162 18.50 48.21 3.05
CA LYS A 162 18.69 49.24 4.09
C LYS A 162 20.16 49.55 4.37
N ASP A 163 21.01 48.52 4.45
CA ASP A 163 22.46 48.68 4.70
C ASP A 163 23.15 49.47 3.58
N HIS A 164 22.59 49.43 2.36
CA HIS A 164 23.05 50.22 1.22
C HIS A 164 22.34 51.57 1.07
N GLY A 165 21.55 51.98 2.07
CA GLY A 165 20.81 53.22 2.06
C GLY A 165 19.65 53.28 1.07
N LEU A 166 19.18 52.14 0.61
CA LEU A 166 18.03 51.99 -0.29
C LEU A 166 16.76 51.72 0.50
N THR A 167 15.63 52.19 -0.03
CA THR A 167 14.29 51.94 0.57
C THR A 167 13.53 50.91 -0.24
N VAL A 168 12.82 50.02 0.43
CA VAL A 168 11.94 49.02 -0.17
C VAL A 168 10.51 49.51 -0.04
N ASP A 169 9.78 49.57 -1.14
CA ASP A 169 8.34 49.77 -1.16
C ASP A 169 7.66 48.39 -1.14
N GLU A 170 7.05 48.05 -0.01
CA GLU A 170 6.46 46.74 0.22
C GLU A 170 5.40 46.34 -0.84
N GLN A 171 4.65 47.29 -1.38
CA GLN A 171 3.61 47.03 -2.36
C GLN A 171 4.13 46.94 -3.80
N LYS A 172 5.29 47.50 -4.07
CA LYS A 172 5.85 47.60 -5.40
C LYS A 172 7.04 46.67 -5.60
N ASP A 173 7.92 46.61 -4.62
CA ASP A 173 9.21 45.93 -4.75
C ASP A 173 9.12 44.44 -4.29
N ILE A 174 8.04 44.04 -3.61
CA ILE A 174 7.82 42.64 -3.18
C ILE A 174 6.52 42.12 -3.77
N CYS A 175 6.62 41.04 -4.51
CA CYS A 175 5.47 40.30 -5.06
C CYS A 175 5.47 38.86 -4.54
N HIS A 176 4.30 38.31 -4.21
CA HIS A 176 4.17 36.94 -3.77
C HIS A 176 3.78 36.03 -4.92
N GLY A 177 4.56 34.95 -5.11
CA GLY A 177 4.29 33.86 -6.03
C GLY A 177 3.77 32.61 -5.31
N ASN A 178 3.93 31.45 -5.95
CA ASN A 178 3.42 30.17 -5.48
C ASN A 178 4.49 29.07 -5.33
N MET A 179 5.75 29.43 -5.26
CA MET A 179 6.93 28.55 -5.23
C MET A 179 7.12 27.70 -6.49
N TRP A 180 6.37 27.96 -7.56
CA TRP A 180 6.39 27.19 -8.80
C TRP A 180 6.47 28.11 -10.04
N TYR A 181 6.94 27.57 -11.16
CA TYR A 181 7.12 28.34 -12.41
C TYR A 181 5.80 28.89 -13.00
N SER A 182 4.66 28.36 -12.60
CA SER A 182 3.35 28.85 -13.05
C SER A 182 3.02 30.28 -12.58
N CYS A 183 3.78 30.86 -11.63
CA CYS A 183 3.58 32.24 -11.19
C CYS A 183 4.16 33.28 -12.19
N GLY A 184 4.94 32.86 -13.20
CA GLY A 184 5.65 33.75 -14.13
C GLY A 184 4.80 34.88 -14.71
N PRO A 185 3.65 34.61 -15.36
CA PRO A 185 2.80 35.67 -15.93
C PRO A 185 2.31 36.67 -14.89
N ALA A 186 1.86 36.25 -13.73
CA ALA A 186 1.39 37.14 -12.67
C ALA A 186 2.53 37.95 -12.06
N ALA A 187 3.69 37.33 -11.88
CA ALA A 187 4.90 38.01 -11.38
C ALA A 187 5.42 39.05 -12.37
N TYR A 188 5.38 38.74 -13.66
CA TYR A 188 5.74 39.71 -14.69
C TYR A 188 4.83 40.94 -14.66
N GLU A 189 3.50 40.73 -14.62
CA GLU A 189 2.52 41.82 -14.54
C GLU A 189 2.76 42.68 -13.28
N ALA A 190 2.99 42.05 -12.14
CA ALA A 190 3.21 42.77 -10.88
C ALA A 190 4.54 43.55 -10.82
N LEU A 191 5.62 42.97 -11.36
CA LEU A 191 6.96 43.49 -11.18
C LEU A 191 7.54 44.24 -12.41
N MET A 192 6.93 44.08 -13.62
CA MET A 192 7.52 44.50 -14.87
C MET A 192 6.57 45.31 -15.78
N SER A 193 5.28 45.44 -15.44
CA SER A 193 4.26 46.03 -16.32
C SER A 193 4.48 47.51 -16.64
N ASP A 194 5.18 48.27 -15.78
CA ASP A 194 5.51 49.66 -16.02
C ASP A 194 6.88 49.82 -16.71
N PRO A 195 6.92 50.13 -18.02
CA PRO A 195 8.19 50.27 -18.75
C PRO A 195 9.08 51.41 -18.25
N GLU A 196 8.51 52.44 -17.62
CA GLU A 196 9.26 53.57 -17.10
C GLU A 196 9.84 53.30 -15.70
N ASP A 197 9.32 52.27 -15.05
CA ASP A 197 9.73 51.87 -13.71
C ASP A 197 10.27 50.43 -13.61
N ARG A 198 10.92 49.94 -14.63
CA ARG A 198 11.55 48.62 -14.59
C ARG A 198 12.62 48.49 -13.53
N PRO A 199 12.69 47.36 -12.82
CA PRO A 199 13.82 47.04 -11.95
C PRO A 199 15.06 46.69 -12.78
N GLU A 200 16.25 46.87 -12.19
CA GLU A 200 17.53 46.43 -12.73
C GLU A 200 17.76 44.94 -12.50
N ALA A 201 17.19 44.42 -11.37
CA ALA A 201 17.19 42.99 -11.05
C ALA A 201 15.95 42.56 -10.32
N ILE A 202 15.59 41.26 -10.47
CA ILE A 202 14.59 40.57 -9.66
C ILE A 202 15.25 39.37 -8.98
N VAL A 203 15.16 39.34 -7.65
CA VAL A 203 15.56 38.20 -6.82
C VAL A 203 14.35 37.35 -6.58
N CYS A 204 14.38 36.11 -7.02
CA CYS A 204 13.29 35.17 -6.80
C CYS A 204 13.59 34.27 -5.59
N ALA A 205 12.56 33.95 -4.82
CA ALA A 205 12.71 33.10 -3.65
C ALA A 205 13.15 31.66 -4.00
N ASN A 206 12.92 31.20 -5.23
CA ASN A 206 13.51 29.94 -5.72
C ASN A 206 13.73 29.94 -7.24
N ASP A 207 14.41 28.90 -7.73
CA ASP A 207 14.77 28.76 -9.14
C ASP A 207 13.57 28.45 -10.04
N TYR A 208 12.55 27.73 -9.55
CA TYR A 208 11.34 27.47 -10.34
C TYR A 208 10.58 28.75 -10.66
N MET A 209 10.45 29.64 -9.67
CA MET A 209 9.82 30.94 -9.91
C MET A 209 10.68 31.82 -10.81
N ALA A 210 12.02 31.78 -10.61
CA ALA A 210 12.96 32.50 -11.50
C ALA A 210 12.80 32.01 -12.95
N ALA A 211 12.71 30.70 -13.17
CA ALA A 211 12.53 30.14 -14.50
C ALA A 211 11.18 30.56 -15.14
N GLY A 212 10.10 30.53 -14.38
CA GLY A 212 8.79 30.99 -14.86
C GLY A 212 8.80 32.47 -15.25
N LEU A 213 9.43 33.30 -14.43
CA LEU A 213 9.55 34.74 -14.70
C LEU A 213 10.47 35.03 -15.89
N ILE A 214 11.65 34.39 -16.00
CA ILE A 214 12.57 34.54 -17.12
C ILE A 214 11.87 34.21 -18.44
N ARG A 215 11.13 33.13 -18.49
CA ARG A 215 10.38 32.75 -19.69
C ARG A 215 9.42 33.85 -20.13
N GLU A 216 8.66 34.38 -19.20
CA GLU A 216 7.70 35.44 -19.48
C GLU A 216 8.42 36.73 -19.94
N ILE A 217 9.55 37.08 -19.31
CA ILE A 217 10.39 38.22 -19.70
C ILE A 217 10.89 38.08 -21.15
N LEU A 218 11.40 36.89 -21.51
CA LEU A 218 11.89 36.60 -22.87
C LEU A 218 10.76 36.63 -23.91
N ASP A 219 9.59 36.12 -23.58
CA ASP A 219 8.37 36.13 -24.45
C ASP A 219 7.91 37.57 -24.74
N HIS A 220 8.21 38.54 -23.86
CA HIS A 220 7.98 39.96 -24.07
C HIS A 220 9.15 40.69 -24.78
N GLY A 221 10.15 39.96 -25.26
CA GLY A 221 11.29 40.49 -26.01
C GLY A 221 12.31 41.23 -25.17
N ILE A 222 12.30 41.06 -23.85
CA ILE A 222 13.29 41.66 -22.92
C ILE A 222 14.39 40.62 -22.71
N ARG A 223 15.64 41.05 -22.74
CA ARG A 223 16.81 40.17 -22.66
C ARG A 223 17.27 39.98 -21.22
N VAL A 224 17.63 38.77 -20.87
CA VAL A 224 18.28 38.41 -19.61
C VAL A 224 19.69 37.91 -19.97
N PRO A 225 20.77 38.45 -19.42
CA PRO A 225 20.82 39.50 -18.38
C PRO A 225 20.91 40.95 -18.91
N GLU A 226 20.95 41.19 -20.25
CA GLU A 226 21.35 42.47 -20.81
C GLU A 226 20.42 43.62 -20.44
N ASP A 227 19.11 43.37 -20.34
CA ASP A 227 18.10 44.38 -20.00
C ASP A 227 17.63 44.26 -18.55
N ILE A 228 17.75 43.09 -17.95
CA ILE A 228 17.37 42.80 -16.55
C ILE A 228 18.11 41.58 -16.04
N ILE A 229 18.54 41.59 -14.79
CA ILE A 229 19.09 40.44 -14.07
C ILE A 229 17.97 39.72 -13.35
N VAL A 230 17.98 38.39 -13.44
CA VAL A 230 17.06 37.52 -12.65
C VAL A 230 17.87 36.47 -11.92
N THR A 231 17.61 36.31 -10.63
CA THR A 231 18.31 35.33 -9.79
C THR A 231 17.33 34.46 -9.04
N GLY A 232 17.77 33.27 -8.63
CA GLY A 232 16.96 32.30 -7.92
C GLY A 232 17.60 31.84 -6.61
N PHE A 233 17.14 30.71 -6.13
CA PHE A 233 17.60 29.99 -4.94
C PHE A 233 17.32 28.49 -5.12
N ASP A 234 18.13 27.61 -4.58
CA ASP A 234 18.08 26.13 -4.55
C ASP A 234 19.11 25.45 -5.46
N ASN A 235 19.59 26.05 -6.52
CA ASN A 235 20.45 25.46 -7.57
C ASN A 235 19.83 24.15 -8.13
N VAL A 236 18.58 24.26 -8.61
CA VAL A 236 17.83 23.13 -9.15
C VAL A 236 18.60 22.50 -10.32
N PRO A 237 18.97 21.20 -10.25
CA PRO A 237 19.72 20.53 -11.30
C PRO A 237 18.99 20.56 -12.65
N ASN A 238 19.75 20.81 -13.73
CA ASN A 238 19.26 20.77 -15.12
C ASN A 238 18.11 21.76 -15.44
N LEU A 239 17.86 22.74 -14.59
CA LEU A 239 16.92 23.79 -14.88
C LEU A 239 17.61 24.81 -15.82
N THR A 240 17.32 24.72 -17.11
CA THR A 240 17.84 25.62 -18.15
C THR A 240 16.69 26.16 -18.98
N LEU A 241 16.79 27.42 -19.37
CA LEU A 241 15.83 28.13 -20.21
C LEU A 241 16.57 28.70 -21.39
N ASP A 242 16.28 28.26 -22.61
CA ASP A 242 16.83 28.78 -23.86
C ASP A 242 18.37 29.01 -23.80
N GLU A 243 19.09 28.03 -23.28
CA GLU A 243 20.54 28.10 -23.05
C GLU A 243 20.95 29.13 -21.98
N LEU A 244 20.07 29.50 -21.07
CA LEU A 244 20.35 30.37 -19.93
C LEU A 244 20.31 29.55 -18.63
N LYS A 245 21.35 29.67 -17.81
CA LYS A 245 21.40 29.12 -16.46
C LYS A 245 21.18 30.23 -15.43
N VAL A 246 20.36 29.92 -14.43
CA VAL A 246 20.01 30.88 -13.38
C VAL A 246 21.16 31.03 -12.38
N THR A 247 21.54 32.28 -12.08
CA THR A 247 22.37 32.60 -10.91
C THR A 247 21.57 32.36 -9.66
N THR A 248 22.10 31.57 -8.72
CA THR A 248 21.32 31.03 -7.62
C THR A 248 22.16 30.82 -6.37
N VAL A 249 21.50 30.42 -5.29
CA VAL A 249 22.15 29.96 -4.06
C VAL A 249 21.93 28.47 -3.92
N GLU A 250 22.99 27.69 -3.85
CA GLU A 250 22.93 26.25 -3.59
C GLU A 250 22.79 25.99 -2.10
N GLN A 251 21.80 25.18 -1.75
CA GLN A 251 21.67 24.62 -0.42
C GLN A 251 22.54 23.37 -0.28
N ASP A 252 23.31 23.25 0.79
CA ASP A 252 24.15 22.08 1.03
C ASP A 252 23.36 20.95 1.74
N PHE A 253 22.45 20.30 1.02
CA PHE A 253 21.67 19.16 1.54
C PHE A 253 22.54 17.99 2.00
N THR A 254 23.67 17.77 1.31
CA THR A 254 24.66 16.76 1.71
C THR A 254 25.26 17.11 3.06
N GLY A 255 25.76 18.35 3.22
CA GLY A 255 26.33 18.82 4.48
C GLY A 255 25.32 18.82 5.63
N MET A 256 24.09 19.27 5.38
CA MET A 256 23.02 19.21 6.38
C MET A 256 22.75 17.78 6.85
N THR A 257 22.68 16.82 5.92
CA THR A 257 22.44 15.41 6.26
C THR A 257 23.59 14.82 7.06
N VAL A 258 24.83 15.11 6.66
CA VAL A 258 26.05 14.66 7.38
C VAL A 258 26.07 15.22 8.80
N GLU A 259 25.81 16.50 8.98
CA GLU A 259 25.80 17.14 10.32
C GLU A 259 24.66 16.61 11.18
N ALA A 260 23.46 16.42 10.60
CA ALA A 260 22.33 15.82 11.33
C ALA A 260 22.61 14.39 11.78
N PHE A 261 23.23 13.58 10.91
CA PHE A 261 23.60 12.21 11.25
C PHE A 261 24.70 12.16 12.32
N ARG A 262 25.68 13.07 12.25
CA ARG A 262 26.73 13.21 13.27
C ARG A 262 26.17 13.63 14.62
N GLU A 263 25.26 14.60 14.63
CA GLU A 263 24.61 15.03 15.86
C GLU A 263 23.80 13.88 16.46
N LEU A 264 23.07 13.13 15.63
CA LEU A 264 22.34 11.95 16.06
C LEU A 264 23.26 10.86 16.65
N ASP A 265 24.38 10.55 15.96
CA ASP A 265 25.39 9.60 16.45
C ASP A 265 26.00 10.04 17.79
N ARG A 266 26.32 11.34 17.92
CA ARG A 266 26.81 11.93 19.17
C ARG A 266 25.84 11.67 20.33
N GLN A 267 24.55 11.92 20.11
CA GLN A 267 23.51 11.72 21.12
C GLN A 267 23.31 10.23 21.45
N ILE A 268 23.30 9.36 20.44
CA ILE A 268 23.18 7.90 20.64
C ILE A 268 24.35 7.36 21.48
N ARG A 269 25.58 7.85 21.25
CA ARG A 269 26.79 7.39 21.97
C ARG A 269 26.87 7.95 23.38
N SER A 270 26.47 9.20 23.58
CA SER A 270 26.49 9.81 24.92
C SER A 270 25.40 9.29 25.84
N GLY A 271 24.37 8.62 25.30
CA GLY A 271 23.17 8.28 26.05
C GLY A 271 22.36 9.52 26.45
N ASP A 272 22.61 10.64 25.78
CA ASP A 272 22.03 11.94 26.09
C ASP A 272 20.57 11.95 25.60
N SER A 273 19.62 11.92 26.51
CA SER A 273 18.21 11.99 26.16
C SER A 273 17.78 13.46 26.05
N ARG A 274 16.93 13.77 25.11
CA ARG A 274 16.32 15.10 24.90
C ARG A 274 15.73 15.68 26.20
N ALA A 275 15.16 14.82 27.04
CA ALA A 275 14.57 15.22 28.33
C ALA A 275 15.59 15.78 29.35
N ALA A 276 16.90 15.60 29.10
CA ALA A 276 17.96 16.03 30.00
C ALA A 276 18.59 17.39 29.58
N ARG A 277 18.10 18.04 28.52
CA ARG A 277 18.68 19.27 27.98
C ARG A 277 17.77 20.48 28.20
N ASP A 278 18.40 21.61 28.55
CA ASP A 278 17.72 22.91 28.69
C ASP A 278 17.39 23.57 27.35
N ARG A 279 18.05 23.16 26.24
CA ARG A 279 17.89 23.74 24.88
C ARG A 279 18.05 22.69 23.81
N ASN A 280 17.27 22.85 22.74
CA ASN A 280 17.48 22.11 21.50
C ASN A 280 18.71 22.65 20.75
N VAL A 281 19.42 21.76 20.06
CA VAL A 281 20.54 22.11 19.18
C VAL A 281 19.98 22.58 17.84
N SER A 282 20.38 23.78 17.39
CA SER A 282 20.02 24.30 16.08
C SER A 282 21.32 24.65 15.32
N ILE A 283 21.57 23.91 14.22
CA ILE A 283 22.77 24.07 13.40
C ILE A 283 22.36 24.65 12.05
N GLY A 284 22.78 25.89 11.79
CA GLY A 284 22.59 26.52 10.49
C GLY A 284 23.75 26.19 9.53
N VAL A 285 23.44 25.62 8.37
CA VAL A 285 24.40 25.32 7.30
C VAL A 285 24.37 26.48 6.28
N PRO A 286 25.49 27.04 5.90
CA PRO A 286 25.53 28.13 4.92
C PRO A 286 25.18 27.64 3.51
N GLY A 287 24.55 28.52 2.73
CA GLY A 287 24.39 28.32 1.29
C GLY A 287 25.64 28.77 0.52
N ARG A 288 25.74 28.35 -0.73
CA ARG A 288 26.82 28.71 -1.65
C ARG A 288 26.29 29.47 -2.86
N LEU A 289 26.78 30.68 -3.09
CA LEU A 289 26.46 31.46 -4.31
C LEU A 289 27.00 30.74 -5.55
N VAL A 290 26.16 30.58 -6.55
CA VAL A 290 26.49 30.00 -7.87
C VAL A 290 26.18 31.03 -8.94
N LEU A 291 27.23 31.67 -9.44
CA LEU A 291 27.12 32.68 -10.50
C LEU A 291 26.95 32.01 -11.86
N SER A 292 26.04 32.55 -12.66
CA SER A 292 25.68 31.98 -13.96
C SER A 292 25.30 33.08 -14.96
N GLU A 293 24.70 32.68 -16.08
CA GLU A 293 24.42 33.57 -17.21
C GLU A 293 23.35 34.62 -16.88
N SER A 294 22.39 34.31 -16.03
CA SER A 294 21.24 35.20 -15.75
C SER A 294 21.60 36.48 -14.99
N CYS A 295 22.83 36.58 -14.41
CA CYS A 295 23.38 37.84 -13.91
C CYS A 295 24.51 38.41 -14.80
N GLY A 296 24.88 37.70 -15.87
CA GLY A 296 25.96 38.10 -16.77
C GLY A 296 27.37 37.74 -16.30
N CYS A 297 27.55 37.16 -15.10
CA CYS A 297 28.86 36.77 -14.56
C CYS A 297 29.30 35.37 -15.00
N GLY A 298 28.35 34.52 -15.38
CA GLY A 298 28.63 33.21 -15.97
C GLY A 298 29.03 33.33 -17.45
N LYS A 299 29.91 32.41 -17.88
CA LYS A 299 30.23 32.30 -19.30
C LYS A 299 29.28 31.31 -19.95
N ARG A 300 28.67 31.73 -21.06
CA ARG A 300 27.83 30.84 -21.88
C ARG A 300 28.69 29.68 -22.40
N ASP A 301 28.36 28.48 -21.97
CA ASP A 301 29.06 27.26 -22.37
C ASP A 301 28.14 26.40 -23.25
N SER A 302 28.28 26.57 -24.56
CA SER A 302 27.49 25.81 -25.54
C SER A 302 27.72 24.31 -25.46
N THR A 303 28.87 23.86 -24.95
CA THR A 303 29.16 22.41 -24.78
C THR A 303 28.40 21.85 -23.61
N TYR A 304 28.18 22.64 -22.57
CA TYR A 304 27.34 22.26 -21.43
C TYR A 304 25.87 22.06 -21.86
N PHE A 305 25.30 22.98 -22.63
CA PHE A 305 23.91 22.85 -23.11
C PHE A 305 23.76 21.70 -24.11
N GLN A 306 24.75 21.43 -24.96
CA GLN A 306 24.75 20.26 -25.84
C GLN A 306 24.80 18.94 -25.01
N ALA A 307 25.61 18.91 -23.95
CA ALA A 307 25.68 17.76 -23.05
C ALA A 307 24.33 17.51 -22.34
N ILE A 308 23.71 18.56 -21.77
CA ILE A 308 22.38 18.47 -21.13
C ILE A 308 21.32 18.07 -22.13
N ASN A 309 21.28 18.62 -23.33
CA ASN A 309 20.31 18.23 -24.35
C ASN A 309 20.45 16.75 -24.74
N LYS A 310 21.68 16.25 -24.85
CA LYS A 310 21.95 14.83 -25.09
C LYS A 310 21.50 13.97 -23.93
N GLU A 311 21.80 14.39 -22.70
CA GLU A 311 21.36 13.69 -21.48
C GLU A 311 19.84 13.68 -21.35
N ASN A 312 19.19 14.81 -21.60
CA ASN A 312 17.72 14.91 -21.60
C ASN A 312 17.08 14.00 -22.67
N THR A 313 17.67 13.93 -23.88
CA THR A 313 17.19 13.03 -24.93
C THR A 313 17.28 11.56 -24.47
N HIS A 314 18.43 11.17 -23.92
CA HIS A 314 18.62 9.81 -23.39
C HIS A 314 17.68 9.52 -22.19
N LEU A 315 17.46 10.52 -21.33
CA LEU A 315 16.52 10.41 -20.23
C LEU A 315 15.09 10.21 -20.74
N LEU A 316 14.65 10.97 -21.75
CA LEU A 316 13.32 10.82 -22.35
C LEU A 316 13.13 9.43 -22.97
N GLU A 317 14.14 8.93 -23.70
CA GLU A 317 14.10 7.56 -24.25
C GLU A 317 14.00 6.49 -23.14
N THR A 318 14.77 6.69 -22.07
CA THR A 318 14.76 5.81 -20.90
C THR A 318 13.40 5.84 -20.20
N LEU A 319 12.84 7.02 -19.99
CA LEU A 319 11.51 7.19 -19.38
C LEU A 319 10.40 6.56 -20.24
N HIS A 320 10.46 6.73 -21.57
CA HIS A 320 9.50 6.12 -22.48
C HIS A 320 9.56 4.59 -22.42
N ASN A 321 10.76 4.01 -22.49
CA ASN A 321 10.92 2.55 -22.40
C ASN A 321 10.43 2.00 -21.04
N ARG A 322 10.64 2.75 -19.96
CA ARG A 322 10.13 2.42 -18.62
C ARG A 322 8.60 2.44 -18.58
N GLU A 323 7.98 3.47 -19.13
CA GLU A 323 6.52 3.60 -19.18
C GLU A 323 5.88 2.41 -19.89
N VAL A 324 6.44 2.01 -21.01
CA VAL A 324 6.01 0.82 -21.76
C VAL A 324 6.18 -0.45 -20.90
N GLY A 325 7.35 -0.64 -20.27
CA GLY A 325 7.60 -1.77 -19.38
C GLY A 325 6.64 -1.85 -18.21
N MET A 326 6.35 -0.70 -17.56
CA MET A 326 5.40 -0.61 -16.44
C MET A 326 3.96 -0.90 -16.88
N THR A 327 3.59 -0.51 -18.09
CA THR A 327 2.26 -0.83 -18.65
C THR A 327 2.09 -2.34 -18.81
N TYR A 328 3.06 -3.04 -19.39
CA TYR A 328 3.01 -4.51 -19.51
C TYR A 328 3.00 -5.20 -18.15
N LEU A 329 3.85 -4.74 -17.22
CA LEU A 329 3.87 -5.26 -15.86
C LEU A 329 2.50 -5.09 -15.17
N SER A 330 1.87 -3.94 -15.32
CA SER A 330 0.54 -3.66 -14.75
C SER A 330 -0.53 -4.62 -15.28
N ILE A 331 -0.50 -4.92 -16.60
CA ILE A 331 -1.42 -5.87 -17.23
C ILE A 331 -1.22 -7.28 -16.67
N GLU A 332 0.02 -7.75 -16.61
CA GLU A 332 0.33 -9.10 -16.12
C GLU A 332 0.06 -9.26 -14.63
N MET A 333 0.41 -8.25 -13.83
CA MET A 333 0.10 -8.21 -12.39
C MET A 333 -1.39 -8.16 -12.12
N GLY A 334 -2.15 -7.41 -12.93
CA GLY A 334 -3.61 -7.35 -12.83
C GLY A 334 -4.31 -8.68 -13.11
N GLY A 335 -3.65 -9.58 -13.85
CA GLY A 335 -4.12 -10.94 -14.13
C GLY A 335 -3.74 -12.00 -13.09
N CYS A 336 -3.00 -11.65 -12.04
CA CYS A 336 -2.60 -12.61 -11.02
C CYS A 336 -3.79 -13.08 -10.16
N ASP A 337 -3.90 -14.38 -10.00
CA ASP A 337 -4.95 -15.03 -9.21
C ASP A 337 -4.56 -15.17 -7.73
N ASP A 338 -3.27 -15.28 -7.46
CA ASP A 338 -2.72 -15.47 -6.13
C ASP A 338 -1.32 -14.84 -5.98
N VAL A 339 -0.81 -14.84 -4.76
CA VAL A 339 0.53 -14.31 -4.42
C VAL A 339 1.64 -15.13 -5.08
N LYS A 340 1.42 -16.43 -5.40
CA LYS A 340 2.40 -17.28 -6.08
C LYS A 340 2.58 -16.88 -7.54
N GLN A 341 1.48 -16.50 -8.22
CA GLN A 341 1.55 -15.94 -9.57
C GLN A 341 2.20 -14.57 -9.57
N MET A 342 1.83 -13.70 -8.62
CA MET A 342 2.47 -12.40 -8.44
C MET A 342 3.99 -12.54 -8.30
N HIS A 343 4.47 -13.45 -7.48
CA HIS A 343 5.91 -13.74 -7.32
C HIS A 343 6.55 -14.14 -8.65
N ARG A 344 5.93 -15.04 -9.44
CA ARG A 344 6.46 -15.46 -10.76
C ARG A 344 6.59 -14.28 -11.71
N VAL A 345 5.58 -13.45 -11.84
CA VAL A 345 5.62 -12.25 -12.69
C VAL A 345 6.74 -11.31 -12.27
N LEU A 346 6.93 -11.08 -10.97
CA LEU A 346 8.03 -10.25 -10.45
C LEU A 346 9.40 -10.78 -10.89
N ILE A 347 9.62 -12.09 -10.83
CA ILE A 347 10.88 -12.71 -11.23
C ILE A 347 11.08 -12.71 -12.74
N GLU A 348 10.04 -12.94 -13.51
CA GLU A 348 10.10 -12.92 -14.99
C GLU A 348 10.43 -11.51 -15.52
N LYS A 349 9.89 -10.47 -14.89
CA LYS A 349 10.08 -9.07 -15.30
C LYS A 349 11.29 -8.37 -14.64
N LYS A 350 12.10 -9.05 -13.86
CA LYS A 350 13.28 -8.46 -13.20
C LYS A 350 14.31 -7.86 -14.16
N SER A 351 14.39 -8.37 -15.39
CA SER A 351 15.29 -7.86 -16.44
C SER A 351 14.79 -6.54 -17.04
N ASP A 352 13.47 -6.32 -17.05
CA ASP A 352 12.85 -5.13 -17.62
C ASP A 352 13.02 -3.92 -16.68
N THR A 353 13.60 -4.14 -15.50
CA THR A 353 13.73 -3.16 -14.42
C THR A 353 15.16 -3.15 -13.88
N PRO A 354 16.12 -2.54 -14.63
CA PRO A 354 17.52 -2.54 -14.26
C PRO A 354 17.82 -1.93 -12.89
N GLU A 355 17.00 -1.00 -12.44
CA GLU A 355 17.14 -0.29 -11.18
C GLU A 355 16.68 -1.13 -9.97
N LEU A 356 15.82 -2.10 -10.17
CA LEU A 356 15.33 -2.97 -9.10
C LEU A 356 16.27 -4.15 -8.89
N ARG A 357 17.15 -4.06 -7.91
CA ARG A 357 18.07 -5.14 -7.55
C ARG A 357 17.51 -6.02 -6.44
N ASP A 358 16.96 -5.40 -5.41
CA ASP A 358 16.41 -6.08 -4.25
C ASP A 358 14.96 -5.65 -4.01
N LEU A 359 14.12 -6.63 -3.77
CA LEU A 359 12.72 -6.43 -3.41
C LEU A 359 12.31 -7.48 -2.38
N TYR A 360 11.73 -7.02 -1.28
CA TYR A 360 11.05 -7.85 -0.32
C TYR A 360 9.59 -7.42 -0.23
N VAL A 361 8.68 -8.36 -0.26
CA VAL A 361 7.24 -8.08 -0.06
C VAL A 361 6.78 -8.75 1.21
N CYS A 362 6.32 -7.93 2.15
CA CYS A 362 5.81 -8.34 3.44
C CYS A 362 4.32 -8.01 3.51
N LEU A 363 3.48 -9.02 3.74
CA LEU A 363 2.02 -8.86 3.81
C LEU A 363 1.52 -8.98 5.24
N PHE A 364 0.48 -8.23 5.57
CA PHE A 364 -0.26 -8.39 6.83
C PHE A 364 -0.93 -9.76 6.87
N GLN A 365 -0.84 -10.42 8.05
CA GLN A 365 -1.31 -11.79 8.22
C GLN A 365 -2.34 -11.87 9.36
N ASN A 366 -3.48 -12.52 9.06
CA ASN A 366 -4.53 -12.80 10.03
C ASN A 366 -4.63 -14.32 10.29
N GLY A 367 -3.62 -14.87 10.99
CA GLY A 367 -3.57 -16.29 11.32
C GLY A 367 -3.17 -17.18 10.15
N LYS A 368 -3.59 -18.46 10.24
CA LYS A 368 -3.34 -19.52 9.24
C LYS A 368 -4.62 -20.31 9.01
N ASN A 369 -4.81 -20.82 7.79
CA ASN A 369 -5.92 -21.71 7.43
C ASN A 369 -5.71 -23.13 8.01
N GLU A 370 -6.66 -24.04 7.75
CA GLU A 370 -6.62 -25.45 8.20
C GLU A 370 -5.40 -26.22 7.65
N GLU A 371 -4.86 -25.80 6.50
CA GLU A 371 -3.69 -26.38 5.85
C GLU A 371 -2.38 -25.80 6.38
N GLY A 372 -2.45 -24.80 7.28
CA GLY A 372 -1.30 -24.13 7.87
C GLY A 372 -0.70 -23.01 6.99
N GLU A 373 -1.35 -22.65 5.88
CA GLU A 373 -0.94 -21.54 5.03
C GLU A 373 -1.38 -20.18 5.61
N PRO A 374 -0.60 -19.09 5.43
CA PRO A 374 -0.94 -17.78 5.96
C PRO A 374 -2.21 -17.22 5.29
N VAL A 375 -3.11 -16.67 6.10
CA VAL A 375 -4.27 -15.90 5.64
C VAL A 375 -3.87 -14.43 5.63
N PHE A 376 -3.91 -13.79 4.47
CA PHE A 376 -3.52 -12.40 4.33
C PHE A 376 -4.66 -11.45 4.69
N ALA A 377 -4.32 -10.39 5.42
CA ALA A 377 -5.25 -9.36 5.85
C ALA A 377 -5.27 -8.18 4.87
N LYS A 378 -6.37 -7.43 4.87
CA LYS A 378 -6.52 -6.13 4.19
C LYS A 378 -6.49 -4.94 5.16
N GLU A 379 -6.02 -5.18 6.37
CA GLU A 379 -5.86 -4.22 7.46
C GLU A 379 -4.53 -4.48 8.17
N MET A 380 -4.03 -3.45 8.86
CA MET A 380 -2.78 -3.57 9.60
C MET A 380 -2.91 -4.55 10.76
N THR A 381 -1.99 -5.50 10.83
CA THR A 381 -1.88 -6.50 11.90
C THR A 381 -0.51 -6.46 12.56
N ASP A 382 -0.37 -7.06 13.73
CA ASP A 382 0.92 -7.19 14.41
C ASP A 382 1.79 -8.31 13.82
N THR A 383 1.18 -9.25 13.09
CA THR A 383 1.88 -10.35 12.43
C THR A 383 2.00 -10.06 10.93
N MET A 384 3.20 -10.24 10.42
CA MET A 384 3.56 -10.09 9.01
C MET A 384 3.98 -11.43 8.42
N CYS A 385 3.90 -11.56 7.10
CA CYS A 385 4.44 -12.69 6.37
C CYS A 385 5.32 -12.20 5.22
N LEU A 386 6.58 -12.67 5.17
CA LEU A 386 7.48 -12.42 4.05
C LEU A 386 7.12 -13.37 2.90
N VAL A 387 6.57 -12.83 1.82
CA VAL A 387 6.04 -13.62 0.70
C VAL A 387 6.90 -13.60 -0.55
N HIS A 388 7.79 -12.63 -0.69
CA HIS A 388 8.67 -12.51 -1.87
C HIS A 388 10.04 -11.99 -1.45
N VAL A 389 11.09 -12.63 -1.97
CA VAL A 389 12.49 -12.20 -1.79
C VAL A 389 13.21 -12.26 -3.12
N MET A 390 13.70 -11.12 -3.55
CA MET A 390 14.64 -10.98 -4.66
C MET A 390 15.88 -10.23 -4.16
N ARG A 391 17.08 -10.73 -4.45
CA ARG A 391 18.37 -10.10 -4.09
C ARG A 391 19.32 -10.12 -5.28
N ASP A 392 19.93 -8.97 -5.56
CA ASP A 392 20.84 -8.81 -6.71
C ASP A 392 20.24 -9.38 -8.01
N LYS A 393 18.94 -9.14 -8.21
CA LYS A 393 18.12 -9.68 -9.32
C LYS A 393 18.01 -11.22 -9.34
N GLN A 394 18.38 -11.88 -8.27
CA GLN A 394 18.21 -13.33 -8.14
C GLN A 394 16.95 -13.67 -7.37
N ASP A 395 16.24 -14.67 -7.86
CA ASP A 395 15.11 -15.24 -7.13
C ASP A 395 15.61 -15.96 -5.89
N CYS A 396 15.20 -15.49 -4.72
CA CYS A 396 15.45 -16.13 -3.42
C CYS A 396 14.21 -16.84 -2.88
N GLY A 397 13.14 -16.91 -3.68
CA GLY A 397 11.94 -17.70 -3.42
C GLY A 397 10.85 -16.96 -2.64
N MET A 398 9.88 -17.76 -2.22
CA MET A 398 8.74 -17.37 -1.38
C MET A 398 8.89 -18.04 0.00
N PRO A 399 9.53 -17.39 0.96
CA PRO A 399 9.80 -18.02 2.26
C PRO A 399 8.55 -18.35 3.07
N MET A 400 7.47 -17.58 2.90
CA MET A 400 6.20 -17.71 3.64
C MET A 400 6.44 -17.73 5.16
N VAL A 401 7.36 -16.88 5.62
CA VAL A 401 7.79 -16.79 7.03
C VAL A 401 7.02 -15.71 7.75
N SER A 402 6.30 -16.10 8.80
CA SER A 402 5.61 -15.17 9.70
C SER A 402 6.59 -14.52 10.67
N PHE A 403 6.42 -13.23 10.94
CA PHE A 403 7.25 -12.46 11.88
C PHE A 403 6.45 -11.31 12.52
N ASP A 404 6.94 -10.79 13.62
CA ASP A 404 6.33 -9.64 14.30
C ASP A 404 6.68 -8.32 13.59
N LYS A 405 5.72 -7.42 13.45
CA LYS A 405 5.88 -6.14 12.73
C LYS A 405 7.05 -5.29 13.22
N SER A 406 7.42 -5.39 14.51
CA SER A 406 8.53 -4.64 15.09
C SER A 406 9.90 -5.05 14.50
N GLN A 407 9.99 -6.21 13.85
CA GLN A 407 11.22 -6.68 13.22
C GLN A 407 11.49 -6.02 11.87
N LEU A 408 10.48 -5.43 11.22
CA LEU A 408 10.50 -4.85 9.86
C LEU A 408 10.85 -5.86 8.76
N LEU A 409 11.89 -6.67 8.95
CA LEU A 409 12.24 -7.82 8.11
C LEU A 409 12.71 -8.97 9.02
N PRO A 410 12.35 -10.23 8.70
CA PRO A 410 12.88 -11.37 9.44
C PRO A 410 14.39 -11.53 9.17
N PRO A 411 15.17 -12.18 10.09
CA PRO A 411 16.60 -12.38 9.94
C PRO A 411 17.03 -13.04 8.63
N LEU A 412 16.17 -13.86 8.05
CA LEU A 412 16.37 -14.49 6.74
C LEU A 412 16.60 -13.47 5.60
N ALA A 413 16.04 -12.27 5.73
CA ALA A 413 16.13 -11.21 4.73
C ALA A 413 17.37 -10.32 4.90
N GLU A 414 18.14 -10.48 5.96
CA GLU A 414 19.28 -9.61 6.25
C GLU A 414 20.51 -9.89 5.40
N ARG A 415 21.28 -8.83 5.18
CA ARG A 415 22.58 -8.85 4.52
C ARG A 415 23.68 -8.55 5.53
N ASP A 416 24.91 -8.97 5.20
CA ASP A 416 26.10 -8.51 5.91
C ASP A 416 26.37 -7.03 5.59
N GLY A 417 26.78 -6.27 6.61
CA GLY A 417 27.06 -4.84 6.49
C GLY A 417 25.85 -3.93 6.81
N PRO A 418 26.09 -2.62 6.87
CA PRO A 418 25.06 -1.60 7.00
C PRO A 418 24.08 -1.66 5.81
N GLN A 419 22.83 -1.39 6.08
CA GLN A 419 21.77 -1.41 5.07
C GLN A 419 21.04 -0.08 5.04
N LEU A 420 20.79 0.43 3.84
CA LEU A 420 19.87 1.54 3.60
C LEU A 420 18.65 0.99 2.86
N LEU A 421 17.51 0.96 3.55
CA LEU A 421 16.27 0.35 3.07
C LEU A 421 15.16 1.39 2.94
N TYR A 422 14.37 1.27 1.86
CA TYR A 422 13.12 2.02 1.70
C TYR A 422 11.94 1.13 2.02
N LEU A 423 11.06 1.58 2.91
CA LEU A 423 9.79 0.96 3.18
C LEU A 423 8.66 1.81 2.59
N MET A 424 7.83 1.15 1.79
CA MET A 424 6.66 1.77 1.16
C MET A 424 5.41 0.93 1.39
N MET A 425 4.34 1.53 1.89
CA MET A 425 3.09 0.85 2.16
C MET A 425 2.44 0.32 0.87
N LEU A 426 2.00 -0.92 0.88
CA LEU A 426 1.18 -1.53 -0.16
C LEU A 426 -0.29 -1.37 0.23
N HIS A 427 -0.98 -0.44 -0.43
CA HIS A 427 -2.38 -0.11 -0.12
C HIS A 427 -3.16 0.27 -1.37
N GLN A 428 -4.46 0.09 -1.32
CA GLN A 428 -5.38 0.62 -2.33
C GLN A 428 -6.71 0.96 -1.67
N ASN A 429 -7.23 2.15 -1.92
CA ASN A 429 -8.38 2.69 -1.21
C ASN A 429 -8.16 2.63 0.32
N GLU A 430 -9.12 2.09 1.06
CA GLU A 430 -9.06 1.97 2.53
C GLU A 430 -8.22 0.78 3.01
N ASN A 431 -7.88 -0.15 2.11
CA ASN A 431 -7.21 -1.40 2.45
C ASN A 431 -5.69 -1.21 2.46
N ALA A 432 -5.04 -1.76 3.47
CA ALA A 432 -3.59 -1.89 3.58
C ALA A 432 -3.22 -3.37 3.57
N TYR A 433 -2.36 -3.78 2.63
CA TYR A 433 -2.01 -5.19 2.42
C TYR A 433 -0.69 -5.57 3.07
N GLY A 434 0.19 -4.60 3.28
CA GLY A 434 1.53 -4.79 3.80
C GLY A 434 2.47 -3.69 3.36
N TYR A 435 3.73 -4.01 3.16
CA TYR A 435 4.72 -3.09 2.62
C TYR A 435 5.74 -3.80 1.71
N ALA A 436 6.29 -3.03 0.78
CA ALA A 436 7.46 -3.39 0.00
C ALA A 436 8.72 -2.77 0.61
N VAL A 437 9.82 -3.52 0.59
CA VAL A 437 11.13 -3.05 1.01
C VAL A 437 12.08 -3.11 -0.17
N TYR A 438 12.71 -1.98 -0.46
CA TYR A 438 13.70 -1.83 -1.51
C TYR A 438 15.06 -1.50 -0.88
N HIS A 439 16.13 -2.07 -1.37
CA HIS A 439 17.47 -1.73 -0.92
C HIS A 439 18.03 -0.60 -1.80
N TYR A 440 18.53 0.46 -1.16
CA TYR A 440 19.27 1.52 -1.85
C TYR A 440 20.70 1.09 -2.16
N TYR A 441 21.21 1.50 -3.29
CA TYR A 441 22.60 1.34 -3.68
C TYR A 441 23.06 2.55 -4.52
N PRO A 442 24.36 2.88 -4.56
CA PRO A 442 24.88 4.01 -5.32
C PRO A 442 24.48 3.94 -6.79
N GLY A 443 23.96 5.06 -7.31
CA GLY A 443 23.46 5.16 -8.68
C GLY A 443 21.99 4.71 -8.85
N CYS A 444 21.36 4.16 -7.82
CA CYS A 444 19.91 4.04 -7.77
C CYS A 444 19.34 5.42 -7.42
N ILE A 445 18.95 6.19 -8.42
CA ILE A 445 18.17 7.40 -8.16
C ILE A 445 16.77 6.89 -7.77
N PRO A 446 16.23 7.25 -6.59
CA PRO A 446 14.84 7.04 -6.28
C PRO A 446 14.02 7.85 -7.29
N SER A 447 13.74 7.24 -8.42
CA SER A 447 12.88 7.81 -9.44
C SER A 447 11.45 7.42 -9.11
N ASN A 448 10.50 8.04 -9.76
CA ASN A 448 9.08 7.62 -9.79
C ASN A 448 8.88 6.11 -10.06
N PHE A 449 9.97 5.41 -10.33
CA PHE A 449 10.03 3.98 -10.59
C PHE A 449 9.54 3.12 -9.44
N PHE A 450 10.06 3.31 -8.22
CA PHE A 450 9.60 2.55 -7.04
C PHE A 450 8.13 2.85 -6.72
N GLN A 451 7.68 4.08 -7.02
CA GLN A 451 6.28 4.46 -6.91
C GLN A 451 5.40 3.62 -7.82
N HIS A 452 5.71 3.57 -9.11
CA HIS A 452 4.95 2.79 -10.08
C HIS A 452 4.90 1.31 -9.70
N TRP A 453 6.03 0.75 -9.27
CA TRP A 453 6.08 -0.61 -8.74
C TRP A 453 5.16 -0.79 -7.55
N ASN A 454 5.21 0.11 -6.60
CA ASN A 454 4.39 0.04 -5.39
C ASN A 454 2.89 0.11 -5.71
N VAL A 455 2.51 1.00 -6.63
CA VAL A 455 1.11 1.12 -7.10
C VAL A 455 0.66 -0.15 -7.84
N ILE A 456 1.50 -0.71 -8.71
CA ILE A 456 1.20 -1.94 -9.45
C ILE A 456 1.04 -3.13 -8.49
N LEU A 457 1.97 -3.29 -7.52
CA LEU A 457 1.88 -4.33 -6.50
C LEU A 457 0.61 -4.19 -5.66
N SER A 458 0.30 -2.97 -5.23
CA SER A 458 -0.93 -2.67 -4.47
C SER A 458 -2.18 -3.02 -5.25
N GLY A 459 -2.21 -2.70 -6.55
CA GLY A 459 -3.30 -3.05 -7.46
C GLY A 459 -3.47 -4.57 -7.62
N ALA A 460 -2.37 -5.28 -7.81
CA ALA A 460 -2.38 -6.75 -7.90
C ALA A 460 -2.93 -7.41 -6.62
N LEU A 461 -2.45 -6.97 -5.45
CA LEU A 461 -2.93 -7.45 -4.16
C LEU A 461 -4.43 -7.16 -3.95
N SER A 462 -4.88 -5.96 -4.33
CA SER A 462 -6.31 -5.62 -4.29
C SER A 462 -7.16 -6.57 -5.14
N ASN A 463 -6.70 -6.89 -6.36
CA ASN A 463 -7.41 -7.79 -7.25
C ASN A 463 -7.45 -9.23 -6.69
N ILE A 464 -6.32 -9.72 -6.15
CA ILE A 464 -6.25 -11.03 -5.50
C ILE A 464 -7.24 -11.12 -4.32
N HIS A 465 -7.26 -10.12 -3.45
CA HIS A 465 -8.19 -10.07 -2.32
C HIS A 465 -9.66 -10.04 -2.76
N LYS A 466 -10.02 -9.16 -3.69
CA LYS A 466 -11.38 -9.05 -4.22
C LYS A 466 -11.85 -10.35 -4.86
N ARG A 467 -10.96 -11.03 -5.60
CA ARG A 467 -11.26 -12.31 -6.21
C ARG A 467 -11.53 -13.39 -5.17
N ASN A 468 -10.67 -13.50 -4.14
CA ASN A 468 -10.87 -14.46 -3.06
C ASN A 468 -12.19 -14.22 -2.32
N GLU A 469 -12.51 -12.96 -2.01
CA GLU A 469 -13.79 -12.58 -1.38
C GLU A 469 -14.99 -12.95 -2.26
N LEU A 470 -14.89 -12.73 -3.58
CA LEU A 470 -15.93 -13.13 -4.52
C LEU A 470 -16.09 -14.66 -4.60
N LEU A 471 -15.00 -15.42 -4.56
CA LEU A 471 -15.04 -16.88 -4.55
C LEU A 471 -15.66 -17.40 -3.27
N GLU A 472 -15.34 -16.85 -2.11
CA GLU A 472 -15.96 -17.21 -0.82
C GLU A 472 -17.47 -16.92 -0.84
N LEU A 473 -17.88 -15.74 -1.28
CA LEU A 473 -19.29 -15.37 -1.43
C LEU A 473 -20.02 -16.26 -2.44
N TYR A 474 -19.35 -16.63 -3.53
CA TYR A 474 -19.92 -17.53 -4.52
C TYR A 474 -20.14 -18.93 -3.93
N GLU A 475 -19.16 -19.50 -3.22
CA GLU A 475 -19.29 -20.80 -2.57
C GLU A 475 -20.35 -20.77 -1.45
N GLU A 476 -20.40 -19.74 -0.63
CA GLU A 476 -21.43 -19.57 0.38
C GLU A 476 -22.83 -19.53 -0.26
N ARG A 477 -22.99 -18.74 -1.32
CA ARG A 477 -24.24 -18.67 -2.08
C ARG A 477 -24.61 -20.00 -2.73
N ARG A 478 -23.62 -20.71 -3.29
CA ARG A 478 -23.80 -22.02 -3.89
C ARG A 478 -24.29 -23.01 -2.84
N LEU A 479 -23.60 -23.11 -1.70
CA LEU A 479 -24.00 -23.97 -0.59
C LEU A 479 -25.41 -23.63 -0.09
N SER A 480 -25.72 -22.36 0.07
CA SER A 480 -27.08 -21.93 0.46
C SER A 480 -28.14 -22.29 -0.59
N SER A 481 -27.80 -22.30 -1.88
CA SER A 481 -28.73 -22.63 -2.96
C SER A 481 -29.01 -24.15 -3.10
N ILE A 482 -28.09 -25.01 -2.63
CA ILE A 482 -28.16 -26.46 -2.76
C ILE A 482 -28.46 -27.19 -1.46
N THR A 483 -28.58 -26.48 -0.34
CA THR A 483 -28.91 -27.05 0.98
C THR A 483 -30.29 -26.57 1.47
N ASP A 484 -30.96 -27.37 2.25
CA ASP A 484 -32.18 -26.99 2.97
C ASP A 484 -31.81 -26.28 4.28
N VAL A 485 -32.36 -25.09 4.48
CA VAL A 485 -32.02 -24.18 5.60
C VAL A 485 -32.38 -24.80 6.97
N MET A 486 -33.44 -25.63 7.04
CA MET A 486 -33.90 -26.21 8.31
C MET A 486 -33.11 -27.44 8.72
N THR A 487 -32.78 -28.31 7.77
CA THR A 487 -32.17 -29.62 8.03
C THR A 487 -30.67 -29.64 7.73
N HIS A 488 -30.15 -28.69 7.00
CA HIS A 488 -28.79 -28.66 6.45
C HIS A 488 -28.43 -29.91 5.61
N LEU A 489 -29.44 -30.64 5.14
CA LEU A 489 -29.27 -31.64 4.09
C LEU A 489 -29.25 -30.98 2.73
N LEU A 490 -28.96 -31.71 1.67
CA LEU A 490 -29.18 -31.19 0.33
C LEU A 490 -30.68 -30.86 0.14
N ASN A 491 -30.98 -29.81 -0.61
CA ASN A 491 -32.33 -29.66 -1.14
C ASN A 491 -32.45 -30.44 -2.46
N ARG A 492 -33.63 -30.47 -3.07
CA ARG A 492 -33.87 -31.17 -4.32
C ARG A 492 -32.86 -30.82 -5.40
N ARG A 493 -32.61 -29.53 -5.61
CA ARG A 493 -31.64 -29.03 -6.59
C ARG A 493 -30.23 -29.50 -6.26
N GLY A 494 -29.83 -29.48 -5.00
CA GLY A 494 -28.49 -29.89 -4.56
C GLY A 494 -28.26 -31.38 -4.75
N LEU A 495 -29.31 -32.22 -4.58
CA LEU A 495 -29.22 -33.64 -4.89
C LEU A 495 -29.02 -33.88 -6.40
N GLU A 496 -29.80 -33.20 -7.26
CA GLU A 496 -29.70 -33.30 -8.69
C GLU A 496 -28.31 -32.85 -9.17
N GLU A 497 -27.83 -31.67 -8.69
CA GLU A 497 -26.54 -31.11 -9.05
C GLU A 497 -25.34 -31.97 -8.65
N LYS A 498 -25.43 -32.70 -7.52
CA LYS A 498 -24.36 -33.60 -7.07
C LYS A 498 -24.41 -34.97 -7.71
N LEU A 499 -25.60 -35.51 -7.97
CA LEU A 499 -25.77 -36.86 -8.48
C LEU A 499 -25.57 -36.94 -10.00
N GLN A 500 -25.99 -35.89 -10.75
CA GLN A 500 -25.99 -35.88 -12.21
C GLN A 500 -24.59 -36.04 -12.86
N PRO A 501 -23.52 -35.39 -12.39
CA PRO A 501 -22.18 -35.59 -12.94
C PRO A 501 -21.65 -37.01 -12.79
N ASP A 502 -21.97 -37.66 -11.66
CA ASP A 502 -21.48 -38.99 -11.34
C ASP A 502 -22.35 -40.10 -11.96
N TRP A 503 -23.59 -39.79 -12.39
CA TRP A 503 -24.56 -40.75 -12.84
C TRP A 503 -24.07 -41.61 -14.02
N HIS A 504 -23.52 -41.00 -15.05
CA HIS A 504 -22.96 -41.71 -16.20
C HIS A 504 -21.80 -42.64 -15.80
N THR A 505 -20.97 -42.21 -14.86
CA THR A 505 -19.86 -43.03 -14.34
C THR A 505 -20.36 -44.22 -13.54
N LEU A 506 -21.38 -44.03 -12.74
CA LEU A 506 -22.01 -45.10 -11.96
C LEU A 506 -22.71 -46.13 -12.88
N CYS A 507 -23.40 -45.67 -13.94
CA CYS A 507 -24.01 -46.51 -14.96
C CYS A 507 -22.96 -47.34 -15.72
N ALA A 508 -21.90 -46.69 -16.20
CA ALA A 508 -20.81 -47.34 -16.94
C ALA A 508 -20.09 -48.42 -16.12
N ARG A 509 -19.95 -48.20 -14.79
CA ARG A 509 -19.36 -49.15 -13.85
C ARG A 509 -20.34 -50.27 -13.44
N LYS A 510 -21.60 -50.22 -13.86
CA LYS A 510 -22.66 -51.12 -13.44
C LYS A 510 -22.77 -51.27 -11.92
N THR A 511 -22.68 -50.14 -11.23
CA THR A 511 -22.63 -50.02 -9.77
C THR A 511 -24.04 -50.28 -9.20
N HIS A 512 -24.14 -50.90 -8.03
CA HIS A 512 -25.40 -50.93 -7.29
C HIS A 512 -25.63 -49.53 -6.67
N VAL A 513 -26.86 -49.06 -6.72
CA VAL A 513 -27.29 -47.83 -6.06
C VAL A 513 -28.62 -48.06 -5.38
N SER A 514 -28.73 -47.60 -4.14
CA SER A 514 -30.00 -47.65 -3.41
C SER A 514 -30.58 -46.24 -3.31
N PHE A 515 -31.84 -46.09 -3.68
CA PHE A 515 -32.67 -44.92 -3.42
C PHE A 515 -33.61 -45.25 -2.27
N VAL A 516 -33.65 -44.37 -1.27
CA VAL A 516 -34.53 -44.55 -0.11
C VAL A 516 -35.33 -43.26 0.08
N SER A 517 -36.61 -43.31 -0.20
CA SER A 517 -37.57 -42.24 0.06
C SER A 517 -38.11 -42.33 1.47
N PHE A 518 -38.26 -41.22 2.13
CA PHE A 518 -38.79 -41.09 3.48
C PHE A 518 -39.88 -40.02 3.53
N ASP A 519 -40.87 -40.27 4.36
CA ASP A 519 -41.95 -39.33 4.68
C ASP A 519 -42.08 -39.22 6.21
N LEU A 520 -42.14 -38.02 6.73
CA LEU A 520 -42.28 -37.74 8.17
C LEU A 520 -43.75 -37.93 8.57
N ASP A 521 -44.01 -38.98 9.35
CA ASP A 521 -45.36 -39.34 9.73
C ASP A 521 -46.03 -38.28 10.64
N ASN A 522 -47.31 -38.01 10.38
CA ASN A 522 -48.17 -37.14 11.20
C ASN A 522 -47.69 -35.71 11.40
N LEU A 523 -46.89 -35.15 10.51
CA LEU A 523 -46.37 -33.76 10.64
C LEU A 523 -47.50 -32.73 10.81
N LYS A 524 -48.62 -32.89 10.08
CA LYS A 524 -49.79 -32.03 10.23
C LYS A 524 -50.40 -32.12 11.63
N GLN A 525 -50.55 -33.28 12.19
CA GLN A 525 -51.09 -33.45 13.55
C GLN A 525 -50.12 -32.89 14.62
N ILE A 526 -48.82 -33.02 14.41
CA ILE A 526 -47.83 -32.41 15.29
C ILE A 526 -47.97 -30.87 15.24
N ASN A 527 -48.11 -30.28 14.05
CA ASN A 527 -48.36 -28.86 13.90
C ASN A 527 -49.64 -28.39 14.55
N ASP A 528 -50.75 -29.13 14.32
CA ASP A 528 -52.07 -28.76 14.81
C ASP A 528 -52.16 -28.87 16.35
N ASN A 529 -51.53 -29.89 16.96
CA ASN A 529 -51.60 -30.12 18.39
C ASN A 529 -50.54 -29.42 19.23
N TYR A 530 -49.36 -29.17 18.66
CA TYR A 530 -48.18 -28.65 19.40
C TYR A 530 -47.56 -27.39 18.79
N GLY A 531 -48.14 -26.87 17.68
CA GLY A 531 -47.70 -25.68 16.99
C GLY A 531 -46.58 -25.89 15.98
N HIS A 532 -46.37 -24.93 15.07
CA HIS A 532 -45.40 -25.00 13.97
C HIS A 532 -43.96 -25.22 14.45
N LEU A 533 -43.58 -24.69 15.62
CA LEU A 533 -42.24 -24.93 16.19
C LEU A 533 -41.99 -26.40 16.53
N ALA A 534 -43.05 -27.18 16.84
CA ALA A 534 -42.93 -28.60 17.06
C ALA A 534 -42.76 -29.38 15.75
N GLY A 535 -43.44 -28.97 14.69
CA GLY A 535 -43.21 -29.51 13.35
C GLY A 535 -41.82 -29.20 12.79
N ASP A 536 -41.34 -27.96 12.98
CA ASP A 536 -39.99 -27.60 12.63
C ASP A 536 -38.92 -28.42 13.36
N TYR A 537 -39.20 -28.74 14.63
CA TYR A 537 -38.35 -29.65 15.39
C TYR A 537 -38.36 -31.03 14.77
N ALA A 538 -39.54 -31.60 14.43
CA ALA A 538 -39.65 -32.92 13.85
C ALA A 538 -38.89 -33.03 12.51
N ILE A 539 -38.98 -32.00 11.67
CA ILE A 539 -38.22 -31.90 10.42
C ILE A 539 -36.69 -31.86 10.69
N ARG A 540 -36.24 -31.08 11.68
CA ARG A 540 -34.81 -31.02 12.06
C ARG A 540 -34.33 -32.36 12.65
N ALA A 541 -35.15 -33.02 13.45
CA ALA A 541 -34.84 -34.33 14.02
C ALA A 541 -34.66 -35.39 12.93
N MET A 542 -35.55 -35.40 11.94
CA MET A 542 -35.46 -36.26 10.76
C MET A 542 -34.17 -36.01 9.97
N GLY A 543 -33.86 -34.75 9.68
CA GLY A 543 -32.64 -34.36 8.99
C GLY A 543 -31.36 -34.77 9.73
N SER A 544 -31.36 -34.64 11.06
CA SER A 544 -30.25 -35.06 11.91
C SER A 544 -30.06 -36.57 11.92
N ALA A 545 -31.17 -37.35 12.02
CA ALA A 545 -31.10 -38.79 11.97
C ALA A 545 -30.56 -39.31 10.64
N LEU A 546 -31.02 -38.75 9.54
CA LEU A 546 -30.52 -39.09 8.20
C LEU A 546 -29.02 -38.78 8.05
N ARG A 547 -28.59 -37.62 8.50
CA ARG A 547 -27.18 -37.20 8.41
C ARG A 547 -26.27 -38.14 9.23
N ASN A 548 -26.66 -38.47 10.44
CA ASN A 548 -25.87 -39.33 11.33
C ASN A 548 -25.82 -40.79 10.87
N ALA A 549 -26.89 -41.26 10.23
CA ALA A 549 -26.98 -42.64 9.72
C ALA A 549 -26.25 -42.81 8.37
N ALA A 550 -26.14 -41.75 7.58
CA ALA A 550 -25.63 -41.78 6.20
C ALA A 550 -24.13 -42.15 6.16
N PRO A 551 -23.73 -43.13 5.31
CA PRO A 551 -22.33 -43.33 4.99
C PRO A 551 -21.72 -42.09 4.31
N LYS A 552 -20.40 -42.01 4.31
CA LYS A 552 -19.67 -40.84 3.80
C LYS A 552 -20.00 -40.49 2.33
N GLU A 553 -20.24 -41.52 1.53
CA GLU A 553 -20.54 -41.40 0.10
C GLU A 553 -22.04 -41.19 -0.19
N ALA A 554 -22.89 -41.28 0.83
CA ALA A 554 -24.34 -41.13 0.65
C ALA A 554 -24.72 -39.65 0.50
N MET A 555 -25.73 -39.41 -0.30
CA MET A 555 -26.37 -38.12 -0.47
C MET A 555 -27.75 -38.14 0.16
N ALA A 556 -27.98 -37.35 1.20
CA ALA A 556 -29.28 -37.18 1.83
C ALA A 556 -29.85 -35.79 1.52
N ALA A 557 -31.11 -35.75 1.11
CA ALA A 557 -31.78 -34.52 0.71
C ALA A 557 -33.19 -34.41 1.31
N ARG A 558 -33.64 -33.19 1.54
CA ARG A 558 -35.04 -32.87 1.77
C ARG A 558 -35.68 -32.45 0.45
N MET A 559 -36.67 -33.18 0.00
CA MET A 559 -37.31 -32.97 -1.30
C MET A 559 -38.40 -31.88 -1.24
N GLY A 560 -39.03 -31.68 -0.09
CA GLY A 560 -40.05 -30.69 0.21
C GLY A 560 -40.91 -31.10 1.39
N GLY A 561 -41.45 -30.15 2.13
CA GLY A 561 -42.37 -30.45 3.24
C GLY A 561 -41.82 -31.47 4.23
N ASP A 562 -42.43 -32.66 4.24
CA ASP A 562 -42.15 -33.83 5.06
C ASP A 562 -41.37 -34.94 4.31
N GLU A 563 -41.01 -34.72 3.03
CA GLU A 563 -40.38 -35.73 2.17
C GLU A 563 -38.85 -35.59 2.16
N PHE A 564 -38.17 -36.72 2.29
CA PHE A 564 -36.72 -36.83 2.24
C PHE A 564 -36.28 -37.97 1.31
N LEU A 565 -35.09 -37.86 0.76
CA LEU A 565 -34.51 -38.88 -0.09
C LEU A 565 -33.05 -39.12 0.29
N ALA A 566 -32.64 -40.35 0.39
CA ALA A 566 -31.24 -40.72 0.48
C ALA A 566 -30.83 -41.57 -0.72
N VAL A 567 -29.72 -41.22 -1.35
CA VAL A 567 -29.09 -41.98 -2.43
C VAL A 567 -27.75 -42.52 -1.93
N LEU A 568 -27.57 -43.84 -2.06
CA LEU A 568 -26.42 -44.57 -1.55
C LEU A 568 -25.70 -45.24 -2.73
N PRO A 569 -24.70 -44.59 -3.32
CA PRO A 569 -23.87 -45.21 -4.35
C PRO A 569 -23.09 -46.40 -3.80
N GLY A 570 -23.02 -47.51 -4.55
CA GLY A 570 -22.36 -48.73 -4.14
C GLY A 570 -23.16 -49.63 -3.20
N ALA A 571 -24.35 -49.20 -2.75
CA ALA A 571 -25.13 -49.94 -1.77
C ALA A 571 -26.05 -50.97 -2.45
N ASP A 572 -25.89 -52.25 -2.07
CA ASP A 572 -26.80 -53.34 -2.37
C ASP A 572 -27.95 -53.42 -1.35
N GLN A 573 -28.83 -54.44 -1.48
CA GLN A 573 -29.96 -54.66 -0.59
C GLN A 573 -29.56 -54.77 0.89
N ARG A 574 -28.40 -55.35 1.18
CA ARG A 574 -27.90 -55.53 2.55
C ARG A 574 -27.40 -54.21 3.13
N ALA A 575 -26.67 -53.44 2.37
CA ALA A 575 -26.18 -52.15 2.77
C ALA A 575 -27.32 -51.13 2.97
N ALA A 576 -28.33 -51.13 2.10
CA ALA A 576 -29.54 -50.33 2.27
C ALA A 576 -30.28 -50.67 3.57
N ALA A 577 -30.48 -51.97 3.87
CA ALA A 577 -31.10 -52.41 5.11
C ALA A 577 -30.28 -52.06 6.37
N GLU A 578 -28.95 -52.01 6.28
CA GLU A 578 -28.10 -51.58 7.38
C GLU A 578 -28.21 -50.06 7.60
N PHE A 579 -28.25 -49.25 6.53
CA PHE A 579 -28.50 -47.83 6.63
C PHE A 579 -29.83 -47.51 7.30
N LEU A 580 -30.92 -48.20 6.91
CA LEU A 580 -32.23 -48.01 7.51
C LEU A 580 -32.24 -48.35 9.01
N ARG A 581 -31.58 -49.44 9.42
CA ARG A 581 -31.45 -49.79 10.85
C ARG A 581 -30.66 -48.70 11.64
N ARG A 582 -29.62 -48.12 11.05
CA ARG A 582 -28.90 -47.02 11.67
C ARG A 582 -29.79 -45.78 11.79
N PHE A 583 -30.54 -45.47 10.76
CA PHE A 583 -31.48 -44.35 10.75
C PHE A 583 -32.54 -44.50 11.85
N GLU A 584 -33.18 -45.64 11.96
CA GLU A 584 -34.18 -45.94 13.02
C GLU A 584 -33.56 -45.75 14.41
N LYS A 585 -32.37 -46.26 14.61
CA LYS A 585 -31.65 -46.15 15.89
C LYS A 585 -31.34 -44.71 16.24
N GLU A 586 -30.91 -43.92 15.27
CA GLU A 586 -30.63 -42.48 15.46
C GLU A 586 -31.91 -41.71 15.80
N LEU A 587 -32.99 -41.98 15.08
CA LEU A 587 -34.28 -41.32 15.32
C LEU A 587 -34.85 -41.71 16.72
N ASP A 588 -34.76 -42.97 17.11
CA ASP A 588 -35.16 -43.46 18.44
C ASP A 588 -34.27 -42.81 19.55
N THR A 589 -32.98 -42.65 19.28
CA THR A 589 -32.06 -41.97 20.20
C THR A 589 -32.44 -40.50 20.40
N ILE A 590 -32.81 -39.79 19.33
CA ILE A 590 -33.28 -38.39 19.38
C ILE A 590 -34.58 -38.32 20.19
N ASN A 591 -35.54 -39.18 19.91
CA ASN A 591 -36.82 -39.23 20.62
C ASN A 591 -36.63 -39.46 22.14
N LYS A 592 -35.75 -40.41 22.53
CA LYS A 592 -35.45 -40.71 23.94
C LYS A 592 -34.72 -39.59 24.68
N ARG A 593 -33.82 -38.90 23.98
CA ARG A 593 -33.05 -37.81 24.56
C ARG A 593 -33.91 -36.59 24.88
N GLU A 594 -34.78 -36.21 23.95
CA GLU A 594 -35.54 -34.95 24.03
C GLU A 594 -36.84 -35.07 24.85
N LYS A 595 -37.36 -36.29 25.07
CA LYS A 595 -38.56 -36.65 25.89
C LYS A 595 -39.76 -35.71 25.66
N ARG A 596 -40.10 -35.44 24.40
CA ARG A 596 -41.24 -34.59 24.04
C ARG A 596 -42.55 -35.32 24.21
N SER A 597 -43.64 -34.56 24.23
CA SER A 597 -45.02 -35.12 24.32
C SER A 597 -45.48 -35.82 23.03
N PHE A 598 -44.67 -35.82 21.99
CA PHE A 598 -44.86 -36.54 20.74
C PHE A 598 -43.55 -37.21 20.31
N GLN A 599 -43.68 -38.27 19.51
CA GLN A 599 -42.55 -38.94 18.91
C GLN A 599 -42.44 -38.58 17.43
N VAL A 600 -41.20 -38.47 16.93
CA VAL A 600 -40.91 -38.29 15.52
C VAL A 600 -40.81 -39.67 14.90
N GLU A 601 -41.72 -39.99 14.00
CA GLU A 601 -41.79 -41.27 13.26
C GLU A 601 -41.68 -41.00 11.77
N SER A 602 -41.18 -41.96 10.99
CA SER A 602 -41.08 -41.86 9.55
C SER A 602 -41.43 -43.16 8.87
N SER A 603 -42.19 -43.05 7.79
CA SER A 603 -42.38 -44.13 6.82
C SER A 603 -41.28 -44.03 5.75
N TYR A 604 -40.79 -45.16 5.28
CA TYR A 604 -39.75 -45.21 4.25
C TYR A 604 -39.91 -46.38 3.29
N GLY A 605 -39.38 -46.22 2.08
CA GLY A 605 -39.29 -47.26 1.08
C GLY A 605 -37.97 -47.23 0.34
N SER A 606 -37.43 -48.36 -0.02
CA SER A 606 -36.16 -48.46 -0.74
C SER A 606 -36.30 -49.14 -2.09
N TYR A 607 -35.59 -48.58 -3.07
CA TYR A 607 -35.41 -49.22 -4.37
C TYR A 607 -33.91 -49.42 -4.63
N VAL A 608 -33.52 -50.69 -4.79
CA VAL A 608 -32.12 -51.07 -5.04
C VAL A 608 -31.97 -51.54 -6.47
N VAL A 609 -31.11 -50.98 -7.21
CA VAL A 609 -30.89 -51.27 -8.63
C VAL A 609 -29.41 -51.44 -8.95
N ARG A 610 -29.08 -52.33 -9.84
CA ARG A 610 -27.78 -52.35 -10.50
C ARG A 610 -27.90 -51.52 -11.78
N LEU A 611 -27.22 -50.39 -11.81
CA LEU A 611 -27.32 -49.43 -12.91
C LEU A 611 -26.83 -50.04 -14.22
N ASP A 612 -27.42 -49.61 -15.31
CA ASP A 612 -26.98 -49.81 -16.69
C ASP A 612 -27.18 -48.52 -17.49
N GLU A 613 -26.83 -48.55 -18.78
CA GLU A 613 -26.89 -47.35 -19.67
C GLU A 613 -28.35 -46.88 -19.91
N MET A 614 -29.34 -47.69 -19.65
CA MET A 614 -30.76 -47.36 -19.85
C MET A 614 -31.46 -46.95 -18.54
N THR A 615 -30.78 -47.02 -17.40
CA THR A 615 -31.38 -46.71 -16.10
C THR A 615 -31.55 -45.20 -15.95
N SER A 616 -32.79 -44.75 -15.73
CA SER A 616 -33.12 -43.36 -15.46
C SER A 616 -33.08 -43.06 -13.97
N MET A 617 -32.51 -41.92 -13.62
CA MET A 617 -32.46 -41.43 -12.24
C MET A 617 -33.87 -41.14 -11.72
N GLU A 618 -34.69 -40.52 -12.54
CA GLU A 618 -36.08 -40.17 -12.22
C GLU A 618 -36.92 -41.44 -11.96
N ASP A 619 -36.73 -42.50 -12.73
CA ASP A 619 -37.42 -43.76 -12.49
C ASP A 619 -36.99 -44.42 -11.18
N CYS A 620 -35.73 -44.38 -10.82
CA CYS A 620 -35.24 -44.86 -9.53
C CYS A 620 -35.86 -44.10 -8.36
N MET A 621 -35.95 -42.77 -8.44
CA MET A 621 -36.60 -41.94 -7.44
C MET A 621 -38.08 -42.26 -7.33
N ARG A 622 -38.81 -42.35 -8.45
CA ARG A 622 -40.22 -42.70 -8.50
C ARG A 622 -40.48 -44.08 -7.90
N LEU A 623 -39.67 -45.11 -8.20
CA LEU A 623 -39.84 -46.46 -7.68
C LEU A 623 -39.56 -46.56 -6.18
N SER A 624 -38.62 -45.76 -5.65
CA SER A 624 -38.40 -45.68 -4.20
C SER A 624 -39.56 -44.98 -3.47
N ASP A 625 -40.17 -43.98 -4.12
CA ASP A 625 -41.33 -43.26 -3.59
C ASP A 625 -42.59 -44.17 -3.57
N GLU A 626 -42.83 -44.94 -4.66
CA GLU A 626 -43.89 -45.95 -4.69
C GLU A 626 -43.72 -47.04 -3.61
N ALA A 627 -42.47 -47.43 -3.31
CA ALA A 627 -42.18 -48.36 -2.23
C ALA A 627 -42.47 -47.76 -0.85
N MET A 628 -42.15 -46.49 -0.64
CA MET A 628 -42.44 -45.74 0.57
C MET A 628 -43.97 -45.60 0.79
N TYR A 629 -44.70 -45.24 -0.26
CA TYR A 629 -46.14 -45.08 -0.18
C TYR A 629 -46.85 -46.39 0.22
N ARG A 630 -46.43 -47.50 -0.36
CA ARG A 630 -46.93 -48.85 0.03
C ARG A 630 -46.65 -49.16 1.51
N ALA A 631 -45.44 -48.91 1.98
CA ALA A 631 -45.10 -49.13 3.39
C ALA A 631 -45.91 -48.22 4.33
N LYS A 632 -46.24 -46.99 3.90
CA LYS A 632 -47.11 -46.06 4.64
C LYS A 632 -48.55 -46.57 4.74
N GLU A 633 -49.16 -47.10 3.65
CA GLU A 633 -50.50 -47.67 3.63
C GLU A 633 -50.58 -48.88 4.51
N GLU A 634 -49.61 -49.81 4.47
CA GLU A 634 -49.58 -51.03 5.33
C GLU A 634 -49.49 -50.64 6.82
N ARG A 635 -48.72 -49.62 7.19
CA ARG A 635 -48.67 -49.10 8.58
C ARG A 635 -50.02 -48.50 9.02
N HIS A 636 -50.70 -47.78 8.14
CA HIS A 636 -52.04 -47.23 8.47
C HIS A 636 -53.14 -48.25 8.53
N ALA A 637 -53.06 -49.31 7.74
CA ALA A 637 -54.04 -50.42 7.78
C ALA A 637 -53.87 -51.38 8.98
N GLY A 638 -52.65 -51.37 9.60
CA GLY A 638 -52.35 -52.19 10.78
C GLY A 638 -52.57 -51.49 12.13
N ARG A 639 -52.91 -50.17 12.13
CA ARG A 639 -53.34 -49.38 13.29
C ARG A 639 -54.84 -49.21 13.31
#